data_312ae5696d618f9071d7f4c60efb8b92
#
_entry.id   312ae5696d618f9071d7f4c60efb8b92
#
_cell.length_a   1.000
_cell.length_b   1.000
_cell.length_c   1.000
_cell.angle_alpha   90.00
_cell.angle_beta   90.00
_cell.angle_gamma   90.00
#
_symmetry.space_group_name_H-M   'P 1'
#
loop_
_entity.id
_entity.type
_entity.pdbx_description
1 polymer ?
#
loop_
_entity_poly.entity_id
_entity_poly.type
_entity_poly.pdbx_seq_one_letter_code
_entity_poly.pdbx_strand_id
1 'polypeptide(L)'
;MKILALELSTSRGSLAWLDGEIEFTREWPNDRKNSAAFFENLQAVRRKFGAPETIVVGLGPGSYAGTRIAISAAIGIQLSCDARLIGYPSICAMECEAQEYCAIGDARRKSFFFAHILKNEVIEGPTLFSELELKARLESLDPATPAFSSELLPQFRRPLISFPSALILATLAKEPRRSFCLPPLEPIYLREPHITMPK
;
A
#
# COMPACT_ATOMS: atom_id res chain seq x y z
N MET A 1 21.52 0.62 7.21
CA MET A 1 20.19 1.02 7.73
C MET A 1 19.23 -0.15 7.56
N LYS A 2 18.77 -0.70 8.67
CA LYS A 2 17.87 -1.86 8.70
C LYS A 2 16.42 -1.40 8.54
N ILE A 3 15.81 -1.73 7.42
CA ILE A 3 14.44 -1.33 7.08
C ILE A 3 13.55 -2.55 7.05
N LEU A 4 12.44 -2.51 7.78
CA LEU A 4 11.33 -3.44 7.67
C LEU A 4 10.16 -2.73 6.99
N ALA A 5 9.67 -3.27 5.88
CA ALA A 5 8.49 -2.77 5.18
C ALA A 5 7.31 -3.73 5.28
N LEU A 6 6.11 -3.20 5.46
CA LEU A 6 4.86 -3.95 5.61
C LEU A 6 3.81 -3.42 4.64
N GLU A 7 3.25 -4.30 3.79
CA GLU A 7 2.20 -3.96 2.84
C GLU A 7 1.06 -4.97 2.90
N LEU A 8 -0.12 -4.52 3.33
CA LEU A 8 -1.32 -5.36 3.47
C LEU A 8 -2.60 -4.69 2.92
N SER A 9 -2.44 -3.67 2.09
CA SER A 9 -3.60 -2.91 1.58
C SER A 9 -4.42 -3.66 0.52
N THR A 10 -3.93 -4.77 -0.01
CA THR A 10 -4.57 -5.50 -1.11
C THR A 10 -4.79 -6.99 -0.78
N SER A 11 -5.26 -7.76 -1.77
CA SER A 11 -5.39 -9.23 -1.67
C SER A 11 -4.04 -9.96 -1.71
N ARG A 12 -2.95 -9.26 -1.98
CA ARG A 12 -1.57 -9.76 -1.82
C ARG A 12 -0.93 -9.01 -0.65
N GLY A 13 -0.52 -9.74 0.37
CA GLY A 13 0.31 -9.22 1.45
C GLY A 13 1.77 -9.38 1.11
N SER A 14 2.59 -8.42 1.48
CA SER A 14 4.03 -8.52 1.36
C SER A 14 4.75 -7.89 2.55
N LEU A 15 5.95 -8.38 2.83
CA LEU A 15 6.91 -7.73 3.70
C LEU A 15 8.30 -7.79 3.09
N ALA A 16 9.14 -6.82 3.43
CA ALA A 16 10.52 -6.77 2.99
C ALA A 16 11.45 -6.38 4.14
N TRP A 17 12.67 -6.90 4.09
CA TRP A 17 13.77 -6.48 4.94
C TRP A 17 14.94 -6.04 4.07
N LEU A 18 15.45 -4.84 4.32
CA LEU A 18 16.67 -4.34 3.68
C LEU A 18 17.72 -4.01 4.74
N ASP A 19 18.97 -4.45 4.51
CA ASP A 19 20.13 -4.06 5.34
C ASP A 19 21.40 -4.09 4.48
N GLY A 20 21.87 -2.92 4.06
CA GLY A 20 22.98 -2.84 3.09
C GLY A 20 22.60 -3.52 1.77
N GLU A 21 23.33 -4.58 1.42
CA GLU A 21 23.07 -5.42 0.25
C GLU A 21 22.10 -6.59 0.52
N ILE A 22 21.73 -6.79 1.80
CA ILE A 22 20.79 -7.85 2.15
C ILE A 22 19.38 -7.39 1.77
N GLU A 23 18.79 -8.13 0.85
CA GLU A 23 17.40 -7.99 0.45
C GLU A 23 16.67 -9.30 0.74
N PHE A 24 15.55 -9.19 1.44
CA PHE A 24 14.68 -10.33 1.73
C PHE A 24 13.23 -9.92 1.60
N THR A 25 12.47 -10.68 0.85
CA THR A 25 11.04 -10.45 0.62
C THR A 25 10.22 -11.68 0.91
N ARG A 26 8.97 -11.48 1.28
CA ARG A 26 7.93 -12.49 1.38
C ARG A 26 6.61 -11.92 0.87
N GLU A 27 5.90 -12.75 0.13
CA GLU A 27 4.57 -12.47 -0.37
C GLU A 27 3.64 -13.63 -0.06
N TRP A 28 2.37 -13.33 0.13
CA TRP A 28 1.34 -14.35 0.40
C TRP A 28 -0.04 -13.83 -0.04
N PRO A 29 -0.99 -14.74 -0.33
CA PRO A 29 -2.39 -14.38 -0.47
C PRO A 29 -2.90 -13.78 0.85
N ASN A 30 -3.34 -12.53 0.81
CA ASN A 30 -3.80 -11.79 1.98
C ASN A 30 -5.32 -11.95 2.12
N ASP A 31 -5.74 -13.03 2.76
CA ASP A 31 -7.15 -13.27 3.06
C ASP A 31 -7.61 -12.32 4.19
N ARG A 32 -8.68 -11.60 3.93
CA ARG A 32 -9.29 -10.67 4.92
C ARG A 32 -9.80 -11.35 6.19
N LYS A 33 -9.95 -12.67 6.15
CA LYS A 33 -10.46 -13.47 7.28
C LYS A 33 -9.35 -14.06 8.16
N ASN A 34 -8.12 -14.09 7.66
CA ASN A 34 -7.01 -14.73 8.35
C ASN A 34 -5.72 -13.93 8.23
N SER A 35 -5.26 -13.39 9.33
CA SER A 35 -3.98 -12.67 9.43
C SER A 35 -2.80 -13.55 9.86
N ALA A 36 -2.98 -14.87 10.02
CA ALA A 36 -1.94 -15.76 10.53
C ALA A 36 -0.68 -15.71 9.66
N ALA A 37 -0.84 -15.81 8.33
CA ALA A 37 0.29 -15.75 7.39
C ALA A 37 1.13 -14.47 7.55
N PHE A 38 0.50 -13.33 7.80
CA PHE A 38 1.22 -12.08 8.08
C PHE A 38 2.08 -12.21 9.35
N PHE A 39 1.50 -12.65 10.46
CA PHE A 39 2.22 -12.73 11.73
C PHE A 39 3.30 -13.80 11.72
N GLU A 40 3.09 -14.93 11.05
CA GLU A 40 4.10 -15.98 10.85
C GLU A 40 5.30 -15.45 10.06
N ASN A 41 5.07 -14.78 8.94
CA ASN A 41 6.13 -14.17 8.15
C ASN A 41 6.86 -13.06 8.91
N LEU A 42 6.14 -12.20 9.61
CA LEU A 42 6.71 -11.14 10.44
C LEU A 42 7.59 -11.71 11.56
N GLN A 43 7.13 -12.74 12.25
CA GLN A 43 7.89 -13.43 13.29
C GLN A 43 9.16 -14.08 12.72
N ALA A 44 9.06 -14.75 11.56
CA ALA A 44 10.20 -15.37 10.90
C ALA A 44 11.28 -14.34 10.53
N VAL A 45 10.88 -13.19 9.98
CA VAL A 45 11.80 -12.10 9.64
C VAL A 45 12.45 -11.51 10.89
N ARG A 46 11.66 -11.25 11.93
CA ARG A 46 12.20 -10.72 13.20
C ARG A 46 13.17 -11.68 13.87
N ARG A 47 12.91 -12.98 13.83
CA ARG A 47 13.84 -14.01 14.34
C ARG A 47 15.14 -14.05 13.54
N LYS A 48 15.06 -13.91 12.21
CA LYS A 48 16.21 -14.00 11.31
C LYS A 48 17.10 -12.77 11.35
N PHE A 49 16.54 -11.57 11.37
CA PHE A 49 17.25 -10.32 11.14
C PHE A 49 17.30 -9.40 12.38
N GLY A 50 16.47 -9.67 13.39
CA GLY A 50 16.45 -8.88 14.63
C GLY A 50 15.61 -7.61 14.55
N ALA A 51 16.06 -6.54 15.21
CA ALA A 51 15.34 -5.28 15.29
C ALA A 51 15.63 -4.39 14.08
N PRO A 52 14.59 -3.79 13.43
CA PRO A 52 14.78 -2.77 12.42
C PRO A 52 15.17 -1.42 13.05
N GLU A 53 15.83 -0.57 12.25
CA GLU A 53 16.06 0.84 12.57
C GLU A 53 14.92 1.72 12.04
N THR A 54 14.30 1.29 10.93
CA THR A 54 13.15 1.98 10.31
C THR A 54 12.09 0.95 9.96
N ILE A 55 10.83 1.32 10.20
CA ILE A 55 9.65 0.56 9.78
C ILE A 55 8.86 1.45 8.83
N VAL A 56 8.58 0.98 7.62
CA VAL A 56 7.71 1.66 6.67
C VAL A 56 6.45 0.83 6.42
N VAL A 57 5.29 1.49 6.47
CA VAL A 57 3.98 0.83 6.31
C VAL A 57 3.24 1.42 5.13
N GLY A 58 2.69 0.57 4.27
CA GLY A 58 1.75 0.97 3.24
C GLY A 58 0.41 1.38 3.85
N LEU A 59 -0.02 2.60 3.55
CA LEU A 59 -1.23 3.21 4.14
C LEU A 59 -2.49 3.01 3.29
N GLY A 60 -2.41 2.29 2.19
CA GLY A 60 -3.50 2.16 1.22
C GLY A 60 -3.49 3.27 0.14
N PRO A 61 -4.64 3.60 -0.46
CA PRO A 61 -5.99 3.08 -0.17
C PRO A 61 -6.14 1.60 -0.50
N GLY A 62 -7.05 0.91 0.20
CA GLY A 62 -7.30 -0.51 -0.04
C GLY A 62 -8.03 -1.22 1.10
N SER A 63 -7.53 -2.36 1.54
CA SER A 63 -8.10 -3.17 2.62
C SER A 63 -8.06 -2.44 3.96
N TYR A 64 -9.22 -2.02 4.44
CA TYR A 64 -9.37 -1.36 5.75
C TYR A 64 -8.76 -2.19 6.90
N ALA A 65 -9.05 -3.49 6.95
CA ALA A 65 -8.54 -4.36 8.01
C ALA A 65 -7.03 -4.60 7.85
N GLY A 66 -6.57 -4.90 6.62
CA GLY A 66 -5.17 -5.18 6.36
C GLY A 66 -4.25 -4.03 6.74
N THR A 67 -4.56 -2.82 6.28
CA THR A 67 -3.76 -1.62 6.59
C THR A 67 -3.69 -1.36 8.10
N ARG A 68 -4.80 -1.51 8.82
CA ARG A 68 -4.81 -1.34 10.29
C ARG A 68 -4.00 -2.40 11.01
N ILE A 69 -4.06 -3.64 10.56
CA ILE A 69 -3.22 -4.73 11.11
C ILE A 69 -1.74 -4.40 10.93
N ALA A 70 -1.33 -3.96 9.73
CA ALA A 70 0.04 -3.56 9.46
C ALA A 70 0.50 -2.41 10.35
N ILE A 71 -0.29 -1.34 10.47
CA ILE A 71 -0.01 -0.20 11.34
C ILE A 71 0.11 -0.64 12.81
N SER A 72 -0.84 -1.43 13.32
CA SER A 72 -0.82 -1.89 14.71
C SER A 72 0.40 -2.77 15.02
N ALA A 73 0.76 -3.68 14.10
CA ALA A 73 1.95 -4.50 14.24
C ALA A 73 3.23 -3.64 14.22
N ALA A 74 3.30 -2.65 13.33
CA ALA A 74 4.43 -1.73 13.22
C ALA A 74 4.62 -0.90 14.50
N ILE A 75 3.53 -0.39 15.09
CA ILE A 75 3.55 0.31 16.38
C ILE A 75 4.07 -0.61 17.49
N GLY A 76 3.60 -1.87 17.54
CA GLY A 76 4.08 -2.83 18.53
C GLY A 76 5.59 -3.12 18.39
N ILE A 77 6.09 -3.21 17.17
CA ILE A 77 7.54 -3.37 16.92
C ILE A 77 8.30 -2.10 17.31
N GLN A 78 7.81 -0.93 16.92
CA GLN A 78 8.42 0.36 17.28
C GLN A 78 8.61 0.47 18.78
N LEU A 79 7.58 0.18 19.57
CA LEU A 79 7.64 0.23 21.03
C LEU A 79 8.66 -0.76 21.63
N SER A 80 8.98 -1.84 20.91
CA SER A 80 9.93 -2.86 21.38
C SER A 80 11.39 -2.57 21.05
N CYS A 81 11.69 -1.66 20.13
CA CYS A 81 13.06 -1.45 19.63
C CYS A 81 13.40 -0.01 19.25
N ASP A 82 12.53 0.95 19.57
CA ASP A 82 12.70 2.40 19.29
C ASP A 82 13.02 2.71 17.81
N ALA A 83 12.45 1.92 16.89
CA ALA A 83 12.62 2.12 15.47
C ALA A 83 11.90 3.40 14.99
N ARG A 84 12.42 4.06 13.96
CA ARG A 84 11.69 5.11 13.26
C ARG A 84 10.51 4.49 12.52
N LEU A 85 9.28 4.95 12.83
CA LEU A 85 8.05 4.51 12.14
C LEU A 85 7.62 5.57 11.14
N ILE A 86 7.37 5.14 9.89
CA ILE A 86 6.90 5.98 8.80
C ILE A 86 5.83 5.26 7.99
N GLY A 87 4.95 6.02 7.34
CA GLY A 87 3.93 5.52 6.44
C GLY A 87 4.04 6.11 5.05
N TYR A 88 3.60 5.36 4.04
CA TYR A 88 3.57 5.83 2.66
C TYR A 88 2.33 5.31 1.92
N PRO A 89 1.76 6.07 0.95
CA PRO A 89 0.63 5.57 0.16
C PRO A 89 1.01 4.29 -0.59
N SER A 90 0.27 3.22 -0.38
CA SER A 90 0.53 1.91 -1.03
C SER A 90 0.51 2.01 -2.54
N ILE A 91 -0.40 2.84 -3.09
CA ILE A 91 -0.52 3.07 -4.54
C ILE A 91 0.71 3.72 -5.18
N CYS A 92 1.61 4.29 -4.40
CA CYS A 92 2.89 4.83 -4.87
C CYS A 92 3.97 3.74 -4.98
N ALA A 93 3.71 2.53 -4.51
CA ALA A 93 4.64 1.42 -4.50
C ALA A 93 4.17 0.25 -5.38
N MET A 94 3.43 0.53 -6.46
CA MET A 94 2.97 -0.48 -7.43
C MET A 94 4.15 -1.11 -8.16
N GLU A 95 4.08 -2.43 -8.38
CA GLU A 95 5.07 -3.16 -9.16
C GLU A 95 4.93 -2.86 -10.64
N CYS A 96 5.61 -1.83 -11.09
CA CYS A 96 5.66 -1.46 -12.51
C CYS A 96 6.98 -0.75 -12.84
N GLU A 97 7.35 -0.77 -14.11
CA GLU A 97 8.53 -0.06 -14.61
C GLU A 97 8.23 1.41 -14.96
N ALA A 98 6.94 1.76 -15.04
CA ALA A 98 6.51 3.10 -15.43
C ALA A 98 6.77 4.10 -14.29
N GLN A 99 7.44 5.20 -14.60
CA GLN A 99 7.62 6.31 -13.66
C GLN A 99 6.35 7.13 -13.46
N GLU A 100 5.43 7.09 -14.44
CA GLU A 100 4.14 7.76 -14.43
C GLU A 100 3.04 6.76 -14.72
N TYR A 101 2.03 6.70 -13.86
CA TYR A 101 0.91 5.79 -13.99
C TYR A 101 -0.32 6.26 -13.21
N CYS A 102 -1.46 5.66 -13.51
CA CYS A 102 -2.67 5.82 -12.74
C CYS A 102 -2.97 4.56 -11.92
N ALA A 103 -3.39 4.73 -10.67
CA ALA A 103 -3.92 3.65 -9.84
C ALA A 103 -5.43 3.81 -9.68
N ILE A 104 -6.16 2.73 -9.89
CA ILE A 104 -7.61 2.67 -9.68
C ILE A 104 -7.99 1.46 -8.85
N GLY A 105 -9.14 1.51 -8.20
CA GLY A 105 -9.67 0.38 -7.45
C GLY A 105 -11.13 0.57 -7.02
N ASP A 106 -11.76 -0.51 -6.58
CA ASP A 106 -13.14 -0.50 -6.09
C ASP A 106 -13.22 0.15 -4.70
N ALA A 107 -13.82 1.32 -4.61
CA ALA A 107 -14.09 2.02 -3.36
C ALA A 107 -15.45 1.63 -2.73
N ARG A 108 -16.06 0.53 -3.21
CA ARG A 108 -17.37 0.02 -2.81
C ARG A 108 -18.54 0.95 -3.17
N ARG A 109 -19.76 0.45 -3.01
CA ARG A 109 -20.99 1.22 -3.27
C ARG A 109 -21.04 1.84 -4.67
N LYS A 110 -20.61 1.08 -5.69
CA LYS A 110 -20.57 1.49 -7.11
C LYS A 110 -19.70 2.74 -7.35
N SER A 111 -18.67 2.92 -6.56
CA SER A 111 -17.68 3.97 -6.75
C SER A 111 -16.29 3.38 -6.83
N PHE A 112 -15.41 4.08 -7.52
CA PHE A 112 -14.03 3.70 -7.78
C PHE A 112 -13.13 4.85 -7.40
N PHE A 113 -11.94 4.56 -6.92
CA PHE A 113 -10.96 5.61 -6.74
C PHE A 113 -10.05 5.70 -7.97
N PHE A 114 -9.53 6.88 -8.17
CA PHE A 114 -8.51 7.21 -9.14
C PHE A 114 -7.42 8.05 -8.46
N ALA A 115 -6.17 7.71 -8.74
CA ALA A 115 -5.02 8.51 -8.37
C ALA A 115 -4.01 8.52 -9.51
N HIS A 116 -3.33 9.64 -9.71
CA HIS A 116 -2.25 9.79 -10.68
C HIS A 116 -0.92 9.87 -9.92
N ILE A 117 0.01 9.03 -10.31
CA ILE A 117 1.30 8.86 -9.64
C ILE A 117 2.43 9.20 -10.62
N LEU A 118 3.38 10.01 -10.17
CA LEU A 118 4.61 10.35 -10.89
C LEU A 118 5.80 10.13 -9.96
N LYS A 119 6.78 9.34 -10.39
CA LYS A 119 8.00 9.03 -9.62
C LYS A 119 7.70 8.57 -8.18
N ASN A 120 6.71 7.68 -8.05
CA ASN A 120 6.24 7.15 -6.78
C ASN A 120 5.62 8.21 -5.82
N GLU A 121 5.14 9.33 -6.33
CA GLU A 121 4.43 10.36 -5.57
C GLU A 121 3.03 10.57 -6.15
N VAL A 122 2.05 10.78 -5.29
CA VAL A 122 0.69 11.13 -5.72
C VAL A 122 0.69 12.58 -6.19
N ILE A 123 0.38 12.80 -7.46
CA ILE A 123 0.24 14.14 -8.04
C ILE A 123 -1.24 14.54 -8.21
N GLU A 124 -2.17 13.59 -8.22
CA GLU A 124 -3.61 13.80 -8.23
C GLU A 124 -4.34 12.71 -7.46
N GLY A 125 -5.33 13.05 -6.65
CA GLY A 125 -6.16 12.12 -5.90
C GLY A 125 -5.54 11.64 -4.58
N PRO A 126 -5.98 10.46 -4.07
CA PRO A 126 -7.05 9.62 -4.59
C PRO A 126 -8.44 10.27 -4.49
N THR A 127 -9.18 10.28 -5.59
CA THR A 127 -10.53 10.86 -5.70
C THR A 127 -11.54 9.79 -6.10
N LEU A 128 -12.78 9.94 -5.63
CA LEU A 128 -13.87 9.01 -5.93
C LEU A 128 -14.63 9.40 -7.19
N PHE A 129 -14.92 8.41 -8.01
CA PHE A 129 -15.68 8.51 -9.25
C PHE A 129 -16.78 7.45 -9.31
N SER A 130 -17.88 7.76 -9.99
CA SER A 130 -18.79 6.74 -10.50
C SER A 130 -18.13 5.95 -11.64
N GLU A 131 -18.73 4.82 -12.03
CA GLU A 131 -18.21 4.02 -13.17
C GLU A 131 -18.13 4.83 -14.47
N LEU A 132 -19.18 5.65 -14.75
CA LEU A 132 -19.24 6.44 -15.97
C LEU A 132 -18.17 7.54 -15.99
N GLU A 133 -18.02 8.25 -14.89
CA GLU A 133 -17.01 9.31 -14.75
C GLU A 133 -15.59 8.75 -14.86
N LEU A 134 -15.32 7.60 -14.22
CA LEU A 134 -14.00 6.98 -14.31
C LEU A 134 -13.69 6.47 -15.72
N LYS A 135 -14.69 5.92 -16.44
CA LYS A 135 -14.51 5.57 -17.87
C LYS A 135 -14.09 6.78 -18.69
N ALA A 136 -14.82 7.89 -18.57
CA ALA A 136 -14.51 9.13 -19.27
C ALA A 136 -13.11 9.66 -18.89
N ARG A 137 -12.75 9.59 -17.59
CA ARG A 137 -11.44 9.99 -17.11
C ARG A 137 -10.31 9.15 -17.72
N LEU A 138 -10.48 7.82 -17.73
CA LEU A 138 -9.49 6.89 -18.33
C LEU A 138 -9.35 7.08 -19.84
N GLU A 139 -10.43 7.41 -20.56
CA GLU A 139 -10.42 7.70 -21.99
C GLU A 139 -9.71 9.03 -22.31
N SER A 140 -9.78 10.00 -21.40
CA SER A 140 -9.11 11.30 -21.55
C SER A 140 -7.62 11.30 -21.25
N LEU A 141 -7.10 10.21 -20.63
CA LEU A 141 -5.67 10.08 -20.34
C LEU A 141 -4.86 9.79 -21.59
N ASP A 142 -3.61 10.23 -21.58
CA ASP A 142 -2.64 9.82 -22.59
C ASP A 142 -2.63 8.29 -22.70
N PRO A 143 -2.80 7.72 -23.92
CA PRO A 143 -2.67 6.28 -24.14
C PRO A 143 -1.36 5.67 -23.64
N ALA A 144 -0.28 6.45 -23.57
CA ALA A 144 1.01 6.01 -23.08
C ALA A 144 1.08 5.90 -21.54
N THR A 145 0.18 6.57 -20.80
CA THR A 145 0.14 6.47 -19.33
C THR A 145 -0.59 5.19 -18.92
N PRO A 146 0.09 4.17 -18.35
CA PRO A 146 -0.58 2.94 -17.93
C PRO A 146 -1.50 3.18 -16.73
N ALA A 147 -2.54 2.37 -16.65
CA ALA A 147 -3.42 2.32 -15.48
C ALA A 147 -3.30 0.95 -14.81
N PHE A 148 -3.21 0.93 -13.49
CA PHE A 148 -3.07 -0.29 -12.69
C PHE A 148 -4.20 -0.43 -11.68
N SER A 149 -4.55 -1.69 -11.38
CA SER A 149 -5.44 -2.05 -10.29
C SER A 149 -4.91 -3.30 -9.59
N SER A 150 -5.10 -3.40 -8.29
CA SER A 150 -4.77 -4.61 -7.52
C SER A 150 -5.93 -5.63 -7.49
N GLU A 151 -6.98 -5.38 -8.24
CA GLU A 151 -8.14 -6.27 -8.37
C GLU A 151 -8.71 -6.23 -9.79
N LEU A 152 -9.40 -7.31 -10.17
CA LEU A 152 -10.07 -7.37 -11.46
C LEU A 152 -11.26 -6.41 -11.49
N LEU A 153 -11.26 -5.49 -12.43
CA LEU A 153 -12.30 -4.52 -12.68
C LEU A 153 -12.82 -4.68 -14.13
N PRO A 154 -13.67 -5.69 -14.40
CA PRO A 154 -14.04 -6.08 -15.76
C PRO A 154 -14.79 -5.00 -16.53
N GLN A 155 -15.38 -4.02 -15.85
CA GLN A 155 -16.05 -2.87 -16.45
C GLN A 155 -15.09 -1.84 -17.06
N PHE A 156 -13.78 -1.93 -16.75
CA PHE A 156 -12.74 -1.08 -17.31
C PHE A 156 -11.76 -1.94 -18.14
N ARG A 157 -11.52 -1.56 -19.40
CA ARG A 157 -10.66 -2.34 -20.31
C ARG A 157 -9.17 -2.04 -20.18
N ARG A 158 -8.83 -0.86 -19.67
CA ARG A 158 -7.46 -0.34 -19.68
C ARG A 158 -6.57 -0.81 -18.53
N PRO A 159 -7.07 -1.01 -17.29
CA PRO A 159 -6.21 -1.32 -16.17
C PRO A 159 -5.55 -2.70 -16.29
N LEU A 160 -4.25 -2.72 -16.01
CA LEU A 160 -3.45 -3.93 -15.83
C LEU A 160 -3.42 -4.30 -14.36
N ILE A 161 -3.28 -5.59 -14.06
CA ILE A 161 -3.14 -6.06 -12.68
C ILE A 161 -1.72 -5.81 -12.21
N SER A 162 -1.59 -5.07 -11.12
CA SER A 162 -0.36 -4.86 -10.38
C SER A 162 -0.66 -4.69 -8.90
N PHE A 163 0.32 -4.94 -8.05
CA PHE A 163 0.15 -4.86 -6.61
C PHE A 163 1.20 -3.93 -5.99
N PRO A 164 0.88 -3.24 -4.89
CA PRO A 164 1.87 -2.57 -4.07
C PRO A 164 2.85 -3.59 -3.48
N SER A 165 4.13 -3.21 -3.40
CA SER A 165 5.21 -4.06 -2.93
C SER A 165 5.89 -3.48 -1.69
N ALA A 166 6.07 -4.31 -0.67
CA ALA A 166 6.87 -3.94 0.50
C ALA A 166 8.33 -3.66 0.14
N LEU A 167 8.88 -4.33 -0.89
CA LEU A 167 10.24 -4.07 -1.34
C LEU A 167 10.39 -2.65 -1.91
N ILE A 168 9.43 -2.22 -2.71
CA ILE A 168 9.42 -0.85 -3.25
C ILE A 168 9.28 0.16 -2.10
N LEU A 169 8.37 -0.08 -1.13
CA LEU A 169 8.26 0.77 0.07
C LEU A 169 9.59 0.88 0.83
N ALA A 170 10.28 -0.25 1.03
CA ALA A 170 11.58 -0.26 1.71
C ALA A 170 12.65 0.49 0.93
N THR A 171 12.64 0.38 -0.40
CA THR A 171 13.57 1.10 -1.29
C THR A 171 13.31 2.60 -1.23
N LEU A 172 12.06 3.03 -1.31
CA LEU A 172 11.66 4.43 -1.18
C LEU A 172 12.07 5.01 0.19
N ALA A 173 12.01 4.20 1.27
CA ALA A 173 12.41 4.64 2.61
C ALA A 173 13.92 4.97 2.74
N LYS A 174 14.75 4.59 1.77
CA LYS A 174 16.17 5.00 1.69
C LYS A 174 16.36 6.40 1.13
N GLU A 175 15.33 6.97 0.49
CA GLU A 175 15.42 8.28 -0.16
C GLU A 175 15.31 9.41 0.87
N PRO A 176 16.36 10.20 1.11
CA PRO A 176 16.37 11.17 2.22
C PRO A 176 15.47 12.39 1.98
N ARG A 177 15.09 12.65 0.73
CA ARG A 177 14.26 13.80 0.35
C ARG A 177 12.78 13.48 0.21
N ARG A 178 12.40 12.19 0.33
CA ARG A 178 11.00 11.77 0.19
C ARG A 178 10.21 12.10 1.45
N SER A 179 9.04 12.68 1.27
CA SER A 179 8.12 12.98 2.37
C SER A 179 7.33 11.75 2.78
N PHE A 180 7.43 11.34 4.03
CA PHE A 180 6.67 10.24 4.62
C PHE A 180 5.68 10.76 5.66
N CYS A 181 4.56 10.05 5.82
CA CYS A 181 3.69 10.27 6.96
C CYS A 181 4.39 9.84 8.24
N LEU A 182 4.31 10.69 9.26
CA LEU A 182 4.83 10.42 10.61
C LEU A 182 3.69 9.98 11.54
N PRO A 183 3.99 9.28 12.64
CA PRO A 183 2.97 8.95 13.64
C PRO A 183 2.24 10.19 14.22
N PRO A 184 0.93 10.06 14.49
CA PRO A 184 0.13 8.84 14.41
C PRO A 184 -0.19 8.46 12.96
N LEU A 185 0.08 7.19 12.58
CA LEU A 185 -0.24 6.70 11.24
C LEU A 185 -1.73 6.35 11.13
N GLU A 186 -2.34 6.79 10.05
CA GLU A 186 -3.72 6.48 9.71
C GLU A 186 -3.81 5.90 8.29
N PRO A 187 -4.72 4.91 8.07
CA PRO A 187 -5.01 4.46 6.71
C PRO A 187 -5.56 5.59 5.86
N ILE A 188 -5.25 5.57 4.56
CA ILE A 188 -5.87 6.47 3.58
C ILE A 188 -7.31 6.02 3.37
N TYR A 189 -8.24 6.68 4.04
CA TYR A 189 -9.67 6.43 3.91
C TYR A 189 -10.24 7.23 2.74
N LEU A 190 -10.85 6.52 1.80
CA LEU A 190 -11.56 7.15 0.67
C LEU A 190 -12.95 7.66 1.06
N ARG A 191 -13.44 7.23 2.22
CA ARG A 191 -14.73 7.62 2.79
C ARG A 191 -14.66 7.58 4.31
N GLU A 192 -15.46 8.40 4.95
CA GLU A 192 -15.67 8.30 6.38
C GLU A 192 -16.22 6.93 6.78
N PRO A 193 -15.74 6.34 7.89
CA PRO A 193 -16.26 5.09 8.41
C PRO A 193 -17.78 5.22 8.67
N HIS A 194 -18.57 4.29 8.17
CA HIS A 194 -19.99 4.28 8.44
C HIS A 194 -20.22 3.75 9.87
N ILE A 195 -20.55 4.64 10.77
CA ILE A 195 -21.01 4.24 12.13
C ILE A 195 -22.43 3.71 11.98
N THR A 196 -22.58 2.39 12.07
CA THR A 196 -23.92 1.77 12.19
C THR A 196 -24.41 2.06 13.60
N MET A 197 -25.41 2.92 13.76
CA MET A 197 -26.09 3.05 15.04
C MET A 197 -26.80 1.74 15.35
N PRO A 198 -26.65 1.16 16.54
CA PRO A 198 -27.44 0.01 16.95
C PRO A 198 -28.92 0.39 16.91
N LYS A 199 -29.74 -0.49 16.36
CA LYS A 199 -31.21 -0.38 16.42
C LYS A 199 -31.70 -0.63 17.82
#